data_9b9ccc38837cd45a6cd3b67cdf16368c
#
_entry.id   9b9ccc38837cd45a6cd3b67cdf16368c
#
_cell.length_a   1.000
_cell.length_b   1.000
_cell.length_c   1.000
_cell.angle_alpha   90.00
_cell.angle_beta   90.00
_cell.angle_gamma   90.00
#
_symmetry.space_group_name_H-M   'P 1'
#
loop_
_entity.id
_entity.type
_entity.pdbx_description
1 polymer ?
#
loop_
_entity_poly.entity_id
_entity_poly.type
_entity_poly.pdbx_seq_one_letter_code
_entity_poly.pdbx_strand_id
1 'polypeptide(L)'
;MTKEEFGVIIAALRSYWPKGEYCLDKESKNTWYRSLGDIDYEACDKAVLELSQVAVFPPTIAEIRSTVVRQKAPRSMLMTEAEAWSLVEKAVRRSTYYAAEEFSKLPATVQRAVGSSDVLRSWAMSENPADLGVHEATFKRSYGAVANSEMKERQLSASLYAAIEGAREPELLAASKPDLLAAPEEAKAENMSEVTRARLDALTAKLCERMKV
;
A
#
# COMPACT_ATOMS: atom_id res chain seq x y z
N MET A 1 -5.19 26.74 2.50
CA MET A 1 -5.01 28.13 1.98
C MET A 1 -6.32 28.91 2.07
N THR A 2 -6.26 30.26 2.10
CA THR A 2 -7.42 31.15 2.04
C THR A 2 -7.97 31.26 0.60
N LYS A 3 -9.19 31.85 0.45
CA LYS A 3 -9.78 32.09 -0.89
C LYS A 3 -8.99 33.12 -1.70
N GLU A 4 -8.34 34.05 -1.02
CA GLU A 4 -7.50 35.09 -1.65
C GLU A 4 -6.20 34.49 -2.20
N GLU A 5 -5.50 33.70 -1.37
CA GLU A 5 -4.32 32.93 -1.77
C GLU A 5 -4.62 31.98 -2.93
N PHE A 6 -5.77 31.29 -2.88
CA PHE A 6 -6.22 30.46 -3.99
C PHE A 6 -6.42 31.27 -5.28
N GLY A 7 -6.92 32.52 -5.18
CA GLY A 7 -7.04 33.43 -6.31
C GLY A 7 -5.69 33.69 -6.98
N VAL A 8 -4.61 33.84 -6.19
CA VAL A 8 -3.24 34.01 -6.69
C VAL A 8 -2.77 32.76 -7.43
N ILE A 9 -3.00 31.56 -6.88
CA ILE A 9 -2.65 30.31 -7.54
C ILE A 9 -3.35 30.16 -8.90
N ILE A 10 -4.64 30.47 -8.98
CA ILE A 10 -5.37 30.43 -10.26
C ILE A 10 -4.83 31.46 -11.27
N ALA A 11 -4.44 32.65 -10.81
CA ALA A 11 -3.81 33.64 -11.66
C ALA A 11 -2.45 33.16 -12.21
N ALA A 12 -1.64 32.51 -11.36
CA ALA A 12 -0.38 31.89 -11.76
C ALA A 12 -0.59 30.79 -12.81
N LEU A 13 -1.54 29.87 -12.57
CA LEU A 13 -1.88 28.82 -13.55
C LEU A 13 -2.29 29.37 -14.91
N ARG A 14 -3.11 30.42 -14.93
CA ARG A 14 -3.52 31.10 -16.18
C ARG A 14 -2.35 31.80 -16.87
N SER A 15 -1.39 32.32 -16.11
CA SER A 15 -0.20 32.97 -16.66
C SER A 15 0.75 31.96 -17.30
N TYR A 16 0.99 30.84 -16.66
CA TYR A 16 1.87 29.79 -17.16
C TYR A 16 1.26 29.01 -18.34
N TRP A 17 -0.06 28.77 -18.29
CA TRP A 17 -0.78 28.05 -19.35
C TRP A 17 -1.97 28.89 -19.87
N PRO A 18 -1.71 29.91 -20.71
CA PRO A 18 -2.77 30.84 -21.15
C PRO A 18 -3.89 30.20 -21.97
N LYS A 19 -3.64 29.02 -22.54
CA LYS A 19 -4.67 28.23 -23.24
C LYS A 19 -5.46 27.29 -22.32
N GLY A 20 -5.13 27.23 -21.03
CA GLY A 20 -5.81 26.40 -20.04
C GLY A 20 -7.10 27.06 -19.57
N GLU A 21 -8.19 26.31 -19.56
CA GLU A 21 -9.50 26.77 -19.07
C GLU A 21 -9.62 26.54 -17.56
N TYR A 22 -8.90 27.35 -16.76
CA TYR A 22 -8.96 27.25 -15.31
C TYR A 22 -10.03 28.13 -14.70
N CYS A 23 -10.97 27.54 -13.99
CA CYS A 23 -11.91 28.24 -13.11
C CYS A 23 -12.59 29.44 -13.80
N LEU A 24 -13.15 29.22 -14.99
CA LEU A 24 -13.82 30.27 -15.78
C LEU A 24 -15.11 30.76 -15.11
N ASP A 25 -15.80 29.85 -14.46
CA ASP A 25 -17.06 30.11 -13.74
C ASP A 25 -16.91 29.95 -12.22
N LYS A 26 -17.94 30.35 -11.49
CA LYS A 26 -17.98 30.29 -10.01
C LYS A 26 -17.99 28.86 -9.51
N GLU A 27 -18.62 27.94 -10.23
CA GLU A 27 -18.76 26.53 -9.83
C GLU A 27 -17.43 25.79 -9.97
N SER A 28 -16.75 25.94 -11.11
CA SER A 28 -15.40 25.46 -11.31
C SER A 28 -14.43 25.97 -10.25
N LYS A 29 -14.51 27.29 -9.95
CA LYS A 29 -13.68 27.90 -8.92
C LYS A 29 -13.92 27.29 -7.53
N ASN A 30 -15.18 27.02 -7.17
CA ASN A 30 -15.52 26.37 -5.90
C ASN A 30 -15.04 24.91 -5.87
N THR A 31 -15.17 24.17 -6.96
CA THR A 31 -14.72 22.79 -7.07
C THR A 31 -13.20 22.69 -6.90
N TRP A 32 -12.46 23.54 -7.58
CA TRP A 32 -11.01 23.63 -7.44
C TRP A 32 -10.58 24.02 -6.02
N TYR A 33 -11.22 25.05 -5.45
CA TYR A 33 -10.96 25.46 -4.07
C TYR A 33 -11.25 24.35 -3.06
N ARG A 34 -12.36 23.64 -3.21
CA ARG A 34 -12.70 22.47 -2.37
C ARG A 34 -11.61 21.39 -2.45
N SER A 35 -10.98 21.23 -3.61
CA SER A 35 -9.98 20.18 -3.86
C SER A 35 -8.55 20.55 -3.49
N LEU A 36 -8.23 21.85 -3.40
CA LEU A 36 -6.88 22.35 -3.11
C LEU A 36 -6.81 23.19 -1.83
N GLY A 37 -7.95 23.59 -1.26
CA GLY A 37 -8.01 24.50 -0.12
C GLY A 37 -7.38 23.96 1.17
N ASP A 38 -7.28 22.62 1.30
CA ASP A 38 -6.60 21.94 2.41
C ASP A 38 -5.06 21.99 2.32
N ILE A 39 -4.54 22.37 1.15
CA ILE A 39 -3.10 22.49 0.93
C ILE A 39 -2.64 23.90 1.40
N ASP A 40 -1.45 23.93 1.99
CA ASP A 40 -0.78 25.17 2.33
C ASP A 40 -0.41 25.98 1.07
N TYR A 41 -0.55 27.31 1.14
CA TYR A 41 -0.29 28.19 -0.01
C TYR A 41 1.11 28.05 -0.58
N GLU A 42 2.14 28.12 0.28
CA GLU A 42 3.53 28.03 -0.18
C GLU A 42 3.84 26.69 -0.87
N ALA A 43 3.26 25.59 -0.35
CA ALA A 43 3.45 24.27 -0.92
C ALA A 43 2.75 24.14 -2.29
N CYS A 44 1.56 24.73 -2.42
CA CYS A 44 0.82 24.75 -3.67
C CYS A 44 1.54 25.63 -4.72
N ASP A 45 2.01 26.80 -4.33
CA ASP A 45 2.74 27.71 -5.21
C ASP A 45 4.04 27.08 -5.73
N LYS A 46 4.84 26.45 -4.86
CA LYS A 46 6.03 25.70 -5.25
C LYS A 46 5.72 24.56 -6.22
N ALA A 47 4.61 23.85 -6.01
CA ALA A 47 4.20 22.77 -6.89
C ALA A 47 3.79 23.28 -8.28
N VAL A 48 3.05 24.38 -8.34
CA VAL A 48 2.66 25.04 -9.60
C VAL A 48 3.89 25.56 -10.34
N LEU A 49 4.84 26.18 -9.62
CA LEU A 49 6.10 26.64 -10.20
C LEU A 49 6.93 25.46 -10.76
N GLU A 50 7.06 24.36 -10.02
CA GLU A 50 7.75 23.16 -10.52
C GLU A 50 7.08 22.61 -11.77
N LEU A 51 5.76 22.47 -11.76
CA LEU A 51 5.00 21.98 -12.90
C LEU A 51 5.15 22.91 -14.11
N SER A 52 5.24 24.23 -13.93
CA SER A 52 5.45 25.16 -15.02
C SER A 52 6.77 24.96 -15.78
N GLN A 53 7.76 24.32 -15.14
CA GLN A 53 9.07 24.05 -15.74
C GLN A 53 9.13 22.68 -16.45
N VAL A 54 8.25 21.74 -16.09
CA VAL A 54 8.32 20.35 -16.59
C VAL A 54 7.08 19.93 -17.37
N ALA A 55 5.91 20.50 -17.09
CA ALA A 55 4.66 20.12 -17.72
C ALA A 55 4.37 20.95 -18.97
N VAL A 56 4.18 20.27 -20.10
CA VAL A 56 3.81 20.90 -21.38
C VAL A 56 2.34 21.28 -21.40
N PHE A 57 1.49 20.49 -20.73
CA PHE A 57 0.05 20.71 -20.68
C PHE A 57 -0.39 21.30 -19.35
N PRO A 58 -1.55 21.99 -19.34
CA PRO A 58 -2.15 22.49 -18.11
C PRO A 58 -2.32 21.39 -17.06
N PRO A 59 -1.76 21.56 -15.84
CA PRO A 59 -1.82 20.52 -14.81
C PRO A 59 -3.23 20.33 -14.27
N THR A 60 -3.56 19.10 -13.97
CA THR A 60 -4.77 18.70 -13.28
C THR A 60 -4.63 18.90 -11.75
N ILE A 61 -5.77 18.93 -11.05
CA ILE A 61 -5.79 18.94 -9.57
C ILE A 61 -4.96 17.79 -9.00
N ALA A 62 -5.06 16.60 -9.60
CA ALA A 62 -4.34 15.42 -9.15
C ALA A 62 -2.81 15.59 -9.30
N GLU A 63 -2.34 16.18 -10.37
CA GLU A 63 -0.91 16.47 -10.60
C GLU A 63 -0.36 17.49 -9.62
N ILE A 64 -1.11 18.56 -9.33
CA ILE A 64 -0.73 19.54 -8.31
C ILE A 64 -0.63 18.85 -6.94
N ARG A 65 -1.63 18.08 -6.53
CA ARG A 65 -1.61 17.35 -5.26
C ARG A 65 -0.46 16.34 -5.18
N SER A 66 -0.22 15.58 -6.23
CA SER A 66 0.88 14.61 -6.26
C SER A 66 2.24 15.28 -6.14
N THR A 67 2.43 16.45 -6.78
CA THR A 67 3.67 17.22 -6.68
C THR A 67 3.88 17.77 -5.28
N VAL A 68 2.84 18.32 -4.63
CA VAL A 68 2.91 18.76 -3.23
C VAL A 68 3.28 17.60 -2.29
N VAL A 69 2.64 16.44 -2.45
CA VAL A 69 2.94 15.26 -1.63
C VAL A 69 4.38 14.80 -1.85
N ARG A 70 4.85 14.76 -3.09
CA ARG A 70 6.23 14.39 -3.42
C ARG A 70 7.25 15.34 -2.79
N GLN A 71 7.00 16.65 -2.81
CA GLN A 71 7.87 17.65 -2.18
C GLN A 71 7.96 17.51 -0.65
N LYS A 72 6.86 17.09 0.00
CA LYS A 72 6.78 16.88 1.45
C LYS A 72 7.10 15.45 1.89
N ALA A 73 7.24 14.52 0.95
CA ALA A 73 7.47 13.11 1.27
C ALA A 73 8.86 12.89 1.88
N PRO A 74 8.97 12.04 2.92
CA PRO A 74 10.26 11.66 3.45
C PRO A 74 11.08 10.88 2.40
N ARG A 75 12.40 11.00 2.47
CA ARG A 75 13.30 10.36 1.52
C ARG A 75 13.05 8.84 1.37
N SER A 76 12.64 8.18 2.45
CA SER A 76 12.33 6.74 2.45
C SER A 76 11.20 6.32 1.51
N MET A 77 10.33 7.25 1.12
CA MET A 77 9.25 7.01 0.14
C MET A 77 9.67 7.35 -1.29
N LEU A 78 10.73 8.14 -1.44
CA LEU A 78 11.26 8.61 -2.73
C LEU A 78 12.46 7.79 -3.21
N MET A 79 12.93 6.85 -2.39
CA MET A 79 14.02 5.95 -2.75
C MET A 79 13.60 5.03 -3.87
N THR A 80 14.53 4.68 -4.72
CA THR A 80 14.34 3.59 -5.69
C THR A 80 14.27 2.24 -4.96
N GLU A 81 13.65 1.26 -5.60
CA GLU A 81 13.59 -0.11 -5.06
C GLU A 81 14.99 -0.70 -4.80
N ALA A 82 15.97 -0.34 -5.64
CA ALA A 82 17.34 -0.77 -5.49
C ALA A 82 18.04 -0.11 -4.29
N GLU A 83 17.81 1.19 -4.07
CA GLU A 83 18.34 1.88 -2.89
C GLU A 83 17.74 1.31 -1.60
N ALA A 84 16.42 1.11 -1.58
CA ALA A 84 15.74 0.50 -0.44
C ALA A 84 16.25 -0.92 -0.17
N TRP A 85 16.45 -1.75 -1.22
CA TRP A 85 17.03 -3.08 -1.08
C TRP A 85 18.45 -3.05 -0.50
N SER A 86 19.27 -2.10 -0.91
CA SER A 86 20.65 -1.98 -0.39
C SER A 86 20.70 -1.78 1.14
N LEU A 87 19.67 -1.13 1.72
CA LEU A 87 19.54 -0.98 3.17
C LEU A 87 19.14 -2.31 3.82
N VAL A 88 18.20 -3.02 3.22
CA VAL A 88 17.74 -4.33 3.69
C VAL A 88 18.88 -5.35 3.62
N GLU A 89 19.61 -5.41 2.54
CA GLU A 89 20.76 -6.31 2.37
C GLU A 89 21.83 -6.11 3.45
N LYS A 90 22.13 -4.84 3.79
CA LYS A 90 23.05 -4.53 4.91
C LYS A 90 22.50 -5.00 6.25
N ALA A 91 21.20 -4.84 6.46
CA ALA A 91 20.53 -5.30 7.69
C ALA A 91 20.52 -6.83 7.77
N VAL A 92 20.22 -7.54 6.68
CA VAL A 92 20.21 -9.02 6.60
C VAL A 92 21.55 -9.61 7.06
N ARG A 93 22.67 -9.04 6.63
CA ARG A 93 24.01 -9.53 7.01
C ARG A 93 24.28 -9.58 8.52
N ARG A 94 23.51 -8.82 9.33
CA ARG A 94 23.65 -8.76 10.80
C ARG A 94 22.44 -9.37 11.52
N SER A 95 21.40 -9.75 10.79
CA SER A 95 20.12 -10.12 11.37
C SER A 95 20.06 -11.54 11.92
N THR A 96 21.10 -12.36 11.74
CA THR A 96 21.15 -13.68 12.37
C THR A 96 20.97 -13.60 13.89
N TYR A 97 21.62 -12.63 14.55
CA TYR A 97 21.57 -12.44 16.01
C TYR A 97 20.85 -11.13 16.42
N TYR A 98 20.88 -10.09 15.59
CA TYR A 98 20.42 -8.74 15.92
C TYR A 98 19.24 -8.28 15.06
N ALA A 99 18.37 -9.20 14.66
CA ALA A 99 17.28 -8.92 13.71
C ALA A 99 16.36 -7.77 14.16
N ALA A 100 15.97 -7.74 15.44
CA ALA A 100 15.09 -6.68 15.95
C ALA A 100 15.76 -5.31 15.94
N GLU A 101 17.06 -5.23 16.30
CA GLU A 101 17.82 -3.99 16.29
C GLU A 101 18.04 -3.48 14.86
N GLU A 102 18.46 -4.36 13.95
CA GLU A 102 18.67 -3.99 12.56
C GLU A 102 17.36 -3.61 11.86
N PHE A 103 16.26 -4.29 12.17
CA PHE A 103 14.92 -3.94 11.67
C PHE A 103 14.50 -2.54 12.15
N SER A 104 14.72 -2.21 13.41
CA SER A 104 14.35 -0.89 13.96
C SER A 104 15.12 0.28 13.36
N LYS A 105 16.32 0.05 12.81
CA LYS A 105 17.13 1.06 12.10
C LYS A 105 16.66 1.36 10.69
N LEU A 106 15.85 0.48 10.10
CA LEU A 106 15.31 0.67 8.76
C LEU A 106 14.28 1.80 8.74
N PRO A 107 14.17 2.58 7.65
CA PRO A 107 13.10 3.55 7.48
C PRO A 107 11.72 2.91 7.54
N ALA A 108 10.70 3.63 8.02
CA ALA A 108 9.36 3.10 8.26
C ALA A 108 8.73 2.43 7.01
N THR A 109 8.85 3.05 5.84
CA THR A 109 8.37 2.47 4.57
C THR A 109 9.07 1.15 4.23
N VAL A 110 10.39 1.06 4.50
CA VAL A 110 11.18 -0.16 4.29
C VAL A 110 10.79 -1.24 5.31
N GLN A 111 10.58 -0.86 6.58
CA GLN A 111 10.07 -1.79 7.61
C GLN A 111 8.73 -2.41 7.22
N ARG A 112 7.79 -1.59 6.73
CA ARG A 112 6.49 -2.07 6.24
C ARG A 112 6.64 -3.03 5.06
N ALA A 113 7.58 -2.78 4.16
CA ALA A 113 7.83 -3.64 3.00
C ALA A 113 8.48 -4.97 3.39
N VAL A 114 9.33 -5.02 4.40
CA VAL A 114 9.90 -6.25 4.97
C VAL A 114 8.87 -7.02 5.79
N GLY A 115 8.02 -6.31 6.53
CA GLY A 115 6.97 -6.85 7.38
C GLY A 115 7.37 -7.00 8.85
N SER A 116 8.39 -7.82 9.17
CA SER A 116 8.81 -8.03 10.57
C SER A 116 10.30 -8.33 10.69
N SER A 117 10.83 -8.24 11.92
CA SER A 117 12.19 -8.66 12.26
C SER A 117 12.43 -10.16 12.03
N ASP A 118 11.38 -10.98 12.16
CA ASP A 118 11.49 -12.43 11.96
C ASP A 118 11.67 -12.78 10.46
N VAL A 119 11.02 -12.02 9.58
CA VAL A 119 11.26 -12.13 8.13
C VAL A 119 12.70 -11.78 7.80
N LEU A 120 13.22 -10.69 8.38
CA LEU A 120 14.61 -10.28 8.19
C LEU A 120 15.59 -11.35 8.69
N ARG A 121 15.30 -11.98 9.85
CA ARG A 121 16.07 -13.09 10.38
C ARG A 121 16.01 -14.33 9.47
N SER A 122 14.83 -14.68 8.96
CA SER A 122 14.68 -15.83 8.07
C SER A 122 15.51 -15.67 6.79
N TRP A 123 15.57 -14.46 6.25
CA TRP A 123 16.44 -14.15 5.09
C TRP A 123 17.92 -14.27 5.42
N ALA A 124 18.32 -13.87 6.65
CA ALA A 124 19.71 -13.98 7.11
C ALA A 124 20.16 -15.44 7.37
N MET A 125 19.20 -16.34 7.64
CA MET A 125 19.44 -17.75 7.91
C MET A 125 19.29 -18.64 6.67
N SER A 126 18.95 -18.07 5.51
CA SER A 126 18.86 -18.83 4.27
C SER A 126 20.25 -19.33 3.84
N GLU A 127 20.39 -20.64 3.70
CA GLU A 127 21.65 -21.29 3.35
C GLU A 127 21.97 -21.20 1.85
N ASN A 128 20.94 -20.98 1.03
CA ASN A 128 21.09 -20.97 -0.42
C ASN A 128 21.27 -19.53 -0.95
N PRO A 129 22.42 -19.19 -1.57
CA PRO A 129 22.65 -17.88 -2.16
C PRO A 129 21.61 -17.46 -3.22
N ALA A 130 20.97 -18.42 -3.89
CA ALA A 130 19.92 -18.16 -4.87
C ALA A 130 18.64 -17.57 -4.23
N ASP A 131 18.38 -17.86 -2.95
CA ASP A 131 17.22 -17.36 -2.23
C ASP A 131 17.29 -15.85 -2.03
N LEU A 132 18.51 -15.29 -1.95
CA LEU A 132 18.70 -13.84 -1.81
C LEU A 132 18.08 -13.08 -3.00
N GLY A 133 18.21 -13.61 -4.22
CA GLY A 133 17.58 -13.04 -5.41
C GLY A 133 16.04 -13.10 -5.36
N VAL A 134 15.48 -14.16 -4.79
CA VAL A 134 14.02 -14.30 -4.58
C VAL A 134 13.55 -13.31 -3.52
N HIS A 135 14.29 -13.15 -2.43
CA HIS A 135 13.97 -12.19 -1.37
C HIS A 135 14.04 -10.75 -1.89
N GLU A 136 15.08 -10.43 -2.70
CA GLU A 136 15.20 -9.14 -3.38
C GLU A 136 13.99 -8.84 -4.26
N ALA A 137 13.60 -9.77 -5.13
CA ALA A 137 12.46 -9.60 -6.03
C ALA A 137 11.15 -9.43 -5.26
N THR A 138 10.95 -10.21 -4.19
CA THR A 138 9.78 -10.11 -3.32
C THR A 138 9.74 -8.78 -2.59
N PHE A 139 10.86 -8.36 -1.99
CA PHE A 139 10.98 -7.08 -1.32
C PHE A 139 10.70 -5.91 -2.26
N LYS A 140 11.34 -5.86 -3.43
CA LYS A 140 11.13 -4.79 -4.42
C LYS A 140 9.66 -4.62 -4.78
N ARG A 141 8.96 -5.72 -5.02
CA ARG A 141 7.53 -5.70 -5.31
C ARG A 141 6.72 -5.16 -4.12
N SER A 142 7.00 -5.62 -2.91
CA SER A 142 6.34 -5.15 -1.69
C SER A 142 6.62 -3.68 -1.43
N TYR A 143 7.88 -3.25 -1.58
CA TYR A 143 8.27 -1.86 -1.38
C TYR A 143 7.57 -0.91 -2.36
N GLY A 144 7.55 -1.26 -3.64
CA GLY A 144 6.83 -0.47 -4.66
C GLY A 144 5.34 -0.35 -4.34
N ALA A 145 4.69 -1.43 -3.90
CA ALA A 145 3.28 -1.41 -3.49
C ALA A 145 3.05 -0.53 -2.26
N VAL A 146 3.86 -0.66 -1.22
CA VAL A 146 3.76 0.12 0.03
C VAL A 146 4.02 1.61 -0.24
N ALA A 147 5.11 1.95 -0.93
CA ALA A 147 5.46 3.34 -1.24
C ALA A 147 4.35 4.02 -2.09
N ASN A 148 3.83 3.32 -3.10
CA ASN A 148 2.73 3.82 -3.91
C ASN A 148 1.43 4.02 -3.11
N SER A 149 1.11 3.10 -2.18
CA SER A 149 -0.06 3.23 -1.30
C SER A 149 0.08 4.43 -0.39
N GLU A 150 1.21 4.58 0.29
CA GLU A 150 1.49 5.70 1.17
C GLU A 150 1.43 7.06 0.43
N MET A 151 1.94 7.11 -0.81
CA MET A 151 1.87 8.31 -1.64
C MET A 151 0.42 8.65 -2.02
N LYS A 152 -0.38 7.66 -2.41
CA LYS A 152 -1.80 7.85 -2.74
C LYS A 152 -2.61 8.31 -1.54
N GLU A 153 -2.41 7.70 -0.38
CA GLU A 153 -3.07 8.09 0.86
C GLU A 153 -2.80 9.56 1.21
N ARG A 154 -1.55 10.01 1.08
CA ARG A 154 -1.16 11.41 1.31
C ARG A 154 -1.71 12.39 0.27
N GLN A 155 -2.05 11.92 -0.93
CA GLN A 155 -2.68 12.75 -1.97
C GLN A 155 -4.15 13.08 -1.65
N LEU A 156 -4.83 12.22 -0.88
CA LEU A 156 -6.20 12.47 -0.47
C LEU A 156 -6.27 13.62 0.55
N SER A 157 -7.33 14.41 0.50
CA SER A 157 -7.59 15.37 1.58
C SER A 157 -7.89 14.62 2.87
N ALA A 158 -7.53 15.21 4.01
CA ALA A 158 -7.74 14.59 5.32
C ALA A 158 -9.22 14.21 5.55
N SER A 159 -10.16 15.06 5.08
CA SER A 159 -11.60 14.79 5.18
C SER A 159 -12.05 13.61 4.30
N LEU A 160 -11.52 13.51 3.09
CA LEU A 160 -11.84 12.41 2.19
C LEU A 160 -11.21 11.10 2.66
N TYR A 161 -9.95 11.16 3.14
CA TYR A 161 -9.28 10.01 3.71
C TYR A 161 -10.05 9.44 4.91
N ALA A 162 -10.45 10.29 5.86
CA ALA A 162 -11.23 9.88 7.01
C ALA A 162 -12.60 9.28 6.63
N ALA A 163 -13.26 9.82 5.59
CA ALA A 163 -14.53 9.28 5.10
C ALA A 163 -14.36 7.88 4.46
N ILE A 164 -13.28 7.65 3.74
CA ILE A 164 -12.98 6.36 3.12
C ILE A 164 -12.59 5.34 4.18
N GLU A 165 -11.76 5.71 5.15
CA GLU A 165 -11.31 4.83 6.23
C GLU A 165 -12.46 4.44 7.14
N GLY A 166 -13.30 5.39 7.56
CA GLY A 166 -14.50 5.11 8.34
C GLY A 166 -15.55 4.24 7.62
N ALA A 167 -15.53 4.22 6.28
CA ALA A 167 -16.34 3.28 5.50
C ALA A 167 -15.73 1.86 5.42
N ARG A 168 -14.42 1.75 5.53
CA ARG A 168 -13.68 0.45 5.45
C ARG A 168 -13.66 -0.31 6.77
N GLU A 169 -13.53 0.40 7.91
CA GLU A 169 -13.45 -0.25 9.22
C GLU A 169 -14.58 -1.25 9.51
N PRO A 170 -15.87 -0.95 9.30
CA PRO A 170 -16.93 -1.91 9.57
C PRO A 170 -16.87 -3.14 8.66
N GLU A 171 -16.38 -3.02 7.43
CA GLU A 171 -16.28 -4.14 6.50
C GLU A 171 -15.11 -5.07 6.84
N LEU A 172 -13.97 -4.52 7.23
CA LEU A 172 -12.81 -5.30 7.67
C LEU A 172 -13.08 -6.02 8.99
N LEU A 173 -13.78 -5.39 9.94
CA LEU A 173 -14.19 -6.02 11.20
C LEU A 173 -15.27 -7.08 10.99
N ALA A 174 -16.14 -6.91 10.00
CA ALA A 174 -17.13 -7.92 9.62
C ALA A 174 -16.48 -9.12 8.90
N ALA A 175 -15.49 -8.88 8.05
CA ALA A 175 -14.73 -9.92 7.35
C ALA A 175 -13.70 -10.64 8.24
N SER A 176 -13.23 -9.99 9.31
CA SER A 176 -12.26 -10.55 10.26
C SER A 176 -12.88 -11.26 11.46
N LYS A 177 -14.16 -11.62 11.41
CA LYS A 177 -14.68 -12.71 12.24
C LYS A 177 -14.41 -14.02 11.49
N PRO A 178 -13.27 -14.68 11.69
CA PRO A 178 -13.19 -16.05 11.30
C PRO A 178 -14.06 -16.80 12.28
N ASP A 179 -15.06 -17.46 11.78
CA ASP A 179 -15.77 -18.55 12.44
C ASP A 179 -14.81 -19.76 12.61
N LEU A 180 -13.59 -19.46 13.10
CA LEU A 180 -12.44 -20.39 13.22
C LEU A 180 -12.31 -20.96 14.63
N LEU A 181 -13.32 -20.75 15.50
CA LEU A 181 -13.40 -21.38 16.84
C LEU A 181 -14.75 -22.05 17.08
N ALA A 182 -15.54 -22.34 16.06
CA ALA A 182 -16.42 -23.49 16.14
C ALA A 182 -15.48 -24.72 16.05
N ALA A 183 -15.08 -25.27 17.20
CA ALA A 183 -14.61 -26.65 17.24
C ALA A 183 -15.59 -27.46 16.41
N PRO A 184 -15.13 -28.40 15.56
CA PRO A 184 -16.07 -29.28 14.88
C PRO A 184 -16.90 -29.95 15.98
N GLU A 185 -18.15 -29.52 16.16
CA GLU A 185 -19.12 -30.31 16.85
C GLU A 185 -19.02 -31.67 16.18
N GLU A 186 -18.73 -32.68 17.00
CA GLU A 186 -18.73 -34.10 16.60
C GLU A 186 -19.93 -34.26 15.68
N ALA A 187 -19.67 -34.38 14.38
CA ALA A 187 -20.70 -34.65 13.40
C ALA A 187 -21.29 -35.98 13.83
N LYS A 188 -22.46 -35.89 14.47
CA LYS A 188 -23.28 -37.07 14.76
C LYS A 188 -23.42 -37.82 13.46
N ALA A 189 -22.87 -39.03 13.44
CA ALA A 189 -22.83 -39.95 12.31
C ALA A 189 -24.22 -40.51 11.91
N GLU A 190 -25.25 -39.65 12.01
CA GLU A 190 -26.64 -40.13 11.86
C GLU A 190 -27.32 -39.76 10.53
N ASN A 191 -26.63 -39.07 9.59
CA ASN A 191 -27.26 -38.72 8.31
C ASN A 191 -26.36 -38.93 7.07
N MET A 192 -25.54 -39.97 7.09
CA MET A 192 -24.94 -40.46 5.85
C MET A 192 -25.94 -41.34 5.11
N SER A 193 -26.31 -40.96 3.87
CA SER A 193 -27.21 -41.75 3.06
C SER A 193 -26.62 -43.16 2.89
N GLU A 194 -27.50 -44.19 2.83
CA GLU A 194 -27.10 -45.61 2.67
C GLU A 194 -26.16 -45.81 1.47
N VAL A 195 -26.29 -45.00 0.42
CA VAL A 195 -25.44 -45.01 -0.77
C VAL A 195 -24.00 -44.59 -0.47
N THR A 196 -23.80 -43.64 0.47
CA THR A 196 -22.47 -43.16 0.87
C THR A 196 -21.78 -44.17 1.79
N ARG A 197 -22.54 -44.83 2.66
CA ARG A 197 -22.05 -45.96 3.50
C ARG A 197 -21.60 -47.14 2.64
N ALA A 198 -22.41 -47.59 1.70
CA ALA A 198 -22.06 -48.69 0.80
C ALA A 198 -20.80 -48.39 -0.05
N ARG A 199 -20.58 -47.12 -0.45
CA ARG A 199 -19.38 -46.71 -1.18
C ARG A 199 -18.11 -46.71 -0.31
N LEU A 200 -18.22 -46.34 0.96
CA LEU A 200 -17.12 -46.37 1.93
C LEU A 200 -16.71 -47.80 2.26
N ASP A 201 -17.70 -48.68 2.47
CA ASP A 201 -17.46 -50.09 2.74
C ASP A 201 -16.80 -50.81 1.56
N ALA A 202 -17.19 -50.46 0.33
CA ALA A 202 -16.57 -51.00 -0.90
C ALA A 202 -15.13 -50.50 -1.10
N LEU A 203 -14.82 -49.27 -0.69
CA LEU A 203 -13.46 -48.71 -0.75
C LEU A 203 -12.54 -49.30 0.33
N THR A 204 -13.05 -49.52 1.55
CA THR A 204 -12.29 -50.16 2.63
C THR A 204 -12.00 -51.61 2.34
N ALA A 205 -12.94 -52.36 1.76
CA ALA A 205 -12.73 -53.75 1.32
C ALA A 205 -11.62 -53.83 0.26
N LYS A 206 -11.63 -52.95 -0.75
CA LYS A 206 -10.56 -52.87 -1.79
C LYS A 206 -9.19 -52.49 -1.24
N LEU A 207 -9.12 -51.64 -0.22
CA LEU A 207 -7.88 -51.30 0.45
C LEU A 207 -7.31 -52.47 1.28
N CYS A 208 -8.17 -53.20 1.98
CA CYS A 208 -7.76 -54.40 2.73
C CYS A 208 -7.26 -55.54 1.83
N GLU A 209 -7.81 -55.70 0.64
CA GLU A 209 -7.30 -56.67 -0.36
C GLU A 209 -5.92 -56.32 -0.91
N ARG A 210 -5.66 -55.02 -1.10
CA ARG A 210 -4.34 -54.52 -1.59
C ARG A 210 -3.22 -54.58 -0.57
N MET A 211 -3.55 -54.64 0.72
CA MET A 211 -2.57 -54.77 1.81
C MET A 211 -2.21 -56.21 2.18
N LYS A 212 -2.79 -57.21 1.51
CA LYS A 212 -2.55 -58.63 1.75
C LYS A 212 -1.64 -59.31 0.71
N VAL A 213 -0.98 -58.49 -0.17
CA VAL A 213 0.02 -59.00 -1.12
C VAL A 213 1.41 -58.55 -0.75
#